data_d5d12c05ac896559eee42c00e2063a79
#
_entry.id   d5d12c05ac896559eee42c00e2063a79
#
_cell.length_a   1.000
_cell.length_b   1.000
_cell.length_c   1.000
_cell.angle_alpha   90.00
_cell.angle_beta   90.00
_cell.angle_gamma   90.00
#
_symmetry.space_group_name_H-M   'P 1'
#
loop_
_entity.id
_entity.type
_entity.pdbx_description
1 polymer ?
#
loop_
_entity_poly.entity_id
_entity_poly.type
_entity_poly.pdbx_seq_one_letter_code
_entity_poly.pdbx_strand_id
1 'polypeptide(L)'
;KVKEQQIYGIEVDDNVYGLATTNMLIHLDGNSNIRCKSCFDLGEWITNTDSNLVLMNPPYNASKNQVPKKFADTWGKASTDPSKGLYFVEFVADNVVKDKENKDRIKQGVRLITLLPMQCAIKTDGIIGDIKQRMMEKHTLDAVFSFPIDMFYPGASAVACCMVFDLGKPHPKDYETFFGYYRED
;
A
#
# COMPACT_ATOMS: atom_id res chain seq x y z
N LYS A 1 0.49 4.65 25.25
CA LYS A 1 0.74 3.23 24.85
C LYS A 1 0.43 2.99 23.38
N VAL A 2 -0.76 3.33 22.84
CA VAL A 2 -1.09 3.15 21.40
C VAL A 2 -0.11 3.96 20.54
N LYS A 3 0.03 5.23 20.81
CA LYS A 3 0.89 6.15 20.07
C LYS A 3 2.37 5.74 20.06
N GLU A 4 2.89 5.30 21.17
CA GLU A 4 4.32 5.00 21.35
C GLU A 4 4.72 3.62 20.83
N GLN A 5 3.79 2.68 20.73
CA GLN A 5 4.11 1.26 20.50
C GLN A 5 3.33 0.61 19.36
N GLN A 6 2.34 1.30 18.77
CA GLN A 6 1.43 0.70 17.79
C GLN A 6 1.32 1.48 16.49
N ILE A 7 1.92 2.66 16.38
CA ILE A 7 1.94 3.47 15.17
C ILE A 7 3.36 3.44 14.57
N TYR A 8 3.46 3.00 13.34
CA TYR A 8 4.70 2.90 12.58
C TYR A 8 4.54 3.64 11.25
N GLY A 9 5.61 4.27 10.78
CA GLY A 9 5.59 5.01 9.52
C GLY A 9 6.87 4.84 8.71
N ILE A 10 6.73 4.92 7.40
CA ILE A 10 7.84 4.93 6.46
C ILE A 10 7.63 6.10 5.51
N GLU A 11 8.63 6.96 5.40
CA GLU A 11 8.67 8.06 4.46
C GLU A 11 10.09 8.16 3.87
N VAL A 12 10.19 8.36 2.57
CA VAL A 12 11.48 8.41 1.86
C VAL A 12 11.98 9.84 1.66
N ASP A 13 11.08 10.82 1.62
CA ASP A 13 11.44 12.23 1.47
C ASP A 13 11.78 12.84 2.84
N ASP A 14 12.97 13.41 2.96
CA ASP A 14 13.47 13.99 4.21
C ASP A 14 12.60 15.15 4.74
N ASN A 15 12.01 15.96 3.82
CA ASN A 15 11.18 17.08 4.24
C ASN A 15 9.83 16.58 4.77
N VAL A 16 9.22 15.62 4.07
CA VAL A 16 7.95 15.00 4.48
C VAL A 16 8.14 14.22 5.77
N TYR A 17 9.27 13.52 5.92
CA TYR A 17 9.66 12.86 7.16
C TYR A 17 9.78 13.87 8.32
N GLY A 18 10.43 15.03 8.07
CA GLY A 18 10.54 16.11 9.05
C GLY A 18 9.17 16.65 9.48
N LEU A 19 8.26 16.85 8.53
CA LEU A 19 6.88 17.27 8.81
C LEU A 19 6.11 16.21 9.60
N ALA A 20 6.22 14.94 9.21
CA ALA A 20 5.55 13.83 9.90
C ALA A 20 6.03 13.73 11.36
N THR A 21 7.35 13.75 11.60
CA THR A 21 7.91 13.67 12.95
C THR A 21 7.54 14.87 13.80
N THR A 22 7.53 16.09 13.22
CA THR A 22 7.09 17.29 13.91
C THR A 22 5.62 17.20 14.30
N ASN A 23 4.76 16.71 13.38
CA ASN A 23 3.34 16.50 13.67
C ASN A 23 3.14 15.51 14.82
N MET A 24 3.89 14.40 14.81
CA MET A 24 3.85 13.42 15.91
C MET A 24 4.24 14.05 17.26
N LEU A 25 5.29 14.88 17.27
CA LEU A 25 5.71 15.60 18.48
C LEU A 25 4.64 16.55 19.02
N ILE A 26 4.01 17.35 18.14
CA ILE A 26 2.93 18.27 18.50
C ILE A 26 1.75 17.52 19.14
N HIS A 27 1.47 16.33 18.64
CA HIS A 27 0.40 15.47 19.15
C HIS A 27 0.83 14.57 20.32
N LEU A 28 2.01 14.80 20.90
CA LEU A 28 2.58 14.06 22.03
C LEU A 28 2.70 12.54 21.73
N ASP A 29 3.14 12.20 20.53
CA ASP A 29 3.14 10.83 20.04
C ASP A 29 4.53 10.17 20.06
N GLY A 30 5.57 10.90 20.42
CA GLY A 30 6.93 10.42 20.25
C GLY A 30 7.27 10.16 18.77
N ASN A 31 8.53 10.02 18.43
CA ASN A 31 8.97 9.93 17.04
C ASN A 31 9.70 8.63 16.70
N SER A 32 9.70 7.68 17.58
CA SER A 32 10.62 6.54 17.53
C SER A 32 10.31 5.52 16.43
N ASN A 33 9.08 5.52 15.90
CA ASN A 33 8.58 4.47 15.01
C ASN A 33 8.42 4.91 13.55
N ILE A 34 8.90 6.11 13.18
CA ILE A 34 8.95 6.54 11.79
C ILE A 34 10.36 6.33 11.24
N ARG A 35 10.48 5.79 10.04
CA ARG A 35 11.74 5.55 9.34
C ARG A 35 11.84 6.40 8.08
N CYS A 36 12.95 7.16 7.93
CA CYS A 36 13.27 7.90 6.72
C CYS A 36 14.05 6.99 5.76
N LYS A 37 13.36 6.14 5.01
CA LYS A 37 13.94 5.19 4.06
C LYS A 37 12.91 4.73 3.05
N SER A 38 13.37 4.13 1.94
CA SER A 38 12.48 3.39 1.05
C SER A 38 11.88 2.17 1.75
N CYS A 39 10.59 1.89 1.53
CA CYS A 39 9.96 0.68 2.05
C CYS A 39 10.67 -0.59 1.57
N PHE A 40 11.25 -0.57 0.37
CA PHE A 40 11.99 -1.70 -0.20
C PHE A 40 13.26 -2.06 0.58
N ASP A 41 13.82 -1.13 1.36
CA ASP A 41 14.98 -1.35 2.22
C ASP A 41 14.60 -1.80 3.63
N LEU A 42 13.30 -1.83 3.93
CA LEU A 42 12.75 -2.05 5.27
C LEU A 42 11.90 -3.32 5.38
N GLY A 43 12.05 -4.29 4.48
CA GLY A 43 11.22 -5.50 4.47
C GLY A 43 11.22 -6.24 5.81
N GLU A 44 12.38 -6.49 6.40
CA GLU A 44 12.51 -7.12 7.71
C GLU A 44 11.89 -6.28 8.84
N TRP A 45 12.11 -4.96 8.80
CA TRP A 45 11.50 -4.06 9.78
C TRP A 45 9.97 -4.05 9.68
N ILE A 46 9.40 -4.03 8.45
CA ILE A 46 7.95 -4.15 8.23
C ILE A 46 7.41 -5.44 8.85
N THR A 47 8.09 -6.58 8.61
CA THR A 47 7.72 -7.88 9.21
C THR A 47 7.66 -7.79 10.73
N ASN A 48 8.63 -7.11 11.35
CA ASN A 48 8.79 -7.03 12.80
C ASN A 48 7.89 -5.95 13.47
N THR A 49 7.15 -5.14 12.71
CA THR A 49 6.20 -4.17 13.31
C THR A 49 4.98 -4.83 13.94
N ASP A 50 4.70 -6.05 13.58
CA ASP A 50 3.53 -6.81 14.04
C ASP A 50 2.20 -6.08 13.79
N SER A 51 2.15 -5.28 12.72
CA SER A 51 1.01 -4.43 12.38
C SER A 51 -0.16 -5.27 11.86
N ASN A 52 -1.37 -4.99 12.34
CA ASN A 52 -2.61 -5.60 11.86
C ASN A 52 -3.44 -4.68 10.94
N LEU A 53 -3.04 -3.42 10.80
CA LEU A 53 -3.61 -2.46 9.87
C LEU A 53 -2.51 -1.71 9.14
N VAL A 54 -2.62 -1.67 7.82
CA VAL A 54 -1.72 -0.93 6.93
C VAL A 54 -2.52 0.09 6.13
N LEU A 55 -2.08 1.35 6.16
CA LEU A 55 -2.63 2.43 5.35
C LEU A 55 -1.56 2.91 4.38
N MET A 56 -1.88 2.96 3.09
CA MET A 56 -0.91 3.34 2.07
C MET A 56 -1.47 4.35 1.07
N ASN A 57 -0.62 5.31 0.69
CA ASN A 57 -0.81 6.13 -0.50
C ASN A 57 0.53 6.14 -1.26
N PRO A 58 0.83 5.09 -2.05
CA PRO A 58 2.11 4.95 -2.72
C PRO A 58 2.26 5.94 -3.89
N PRO A 59 3.51 6.22 -4.34
CA PRO A 59 3.73 7.09 -5.49
C PRO A 59 3.24 6.41 -6.79
N TYR A 60 2.36 7.09 -7.56
CA TYR A 60 1.79 6.54 -8.81
C TYR A 60 2.72 6.62 -10.01
N ASN A 61 3.74 7.46 -9.94
CA ASN A 61 4.68 7.72 -11.04
C ASN A 61 6.13 7.65 -10.56
N ALA A 62 6.44 6.67 -9.71
CA ALA A 62 7.81 6.44 -9.26
C ALA A 62 8.76 6.29 -10.45
N SER A 63 9.98 6.79 -10.31
CA SER A 63 11.06 6.59 -11.29
C SER A 63 11.81 5.29 -11.03
N LYS A 64 12.60 4.84 -12.02
CA LYS A 64 13.34 3.56 -11.93
C LYS A 64 14.29 3.45 -10.75
N ASN A 65 14.84 4.56 -10.29
CA ASN A 65 15.74 4.61 -9.13
C ASN A 65 15.02 4.54 -7.77
N GLN A 66 13.70 4.69 -7.76
CA GLN A 66 12.88 4.61 -6.54
C GLN A 66 12.33 3.21 -6.26
N VAL A 67 12.63 2.25 -7.11
CA VAL A 67 12.18 0.87 -7.00
C VAL A 67 13.36 -0.11 -7.15
N PRO A 68 13.25 -1.35 -6.68
CA PRO A 68 14.29 -2.34 -6.88
C PRO A 68 14.60 -2.57 -8.36
N LYS A 69 15.89 -2.68 -8.70
CA LYS A 69 16.36 -2.84 -10.07
C LYS A 69 15.63 -3.97 -10.81
N LYS A 70 15.46 -5.11 -10.16
CA LYS A 70 14.79 -6.27 -10.76
C LYS A 70 13.36 -5.95 -11.23
N PHE A 71 12.65 -5.02 -10.57
CA PHE A 71 11.34 -4.55 -10.99
C PHE A 71 11.47 -3.49 -12.08
N ALA A 72 12.37 -2.51 -11.91
CA ALA A 72 12.63 -1.48 -12.93
C ALA A 72 13.01 -2.08 -14.30
N ASP A 73 13.72 -3.19 -14.32
CA ASP A 73 14.13 -3.91 -15.54
C ASP A 73 12.92 -4.49 -16.31
N THR A 74 11.78 -4.73 -15.66
CA THR A 74 10.54 -5.20 -16.31
C THR A 74 9.76 -4.11 -17.02
N TRP A 75 10.09 -2.83 -16.82
CA TRP A 75 9.32 -1.70 -17.37
C TRP A 75 9.54 -1.44 -18.87
N GLY A 76 10.51 -2.08 -19.50
CA GLY A 76 10.86 -1.84 -20.90
C GLY A 76 11.21 -0.37 -21.14
N LYS A 77 10.47 0.30 -22.05
CA LYS A 77 10.66 1.71 -22.40
C LYS A 77 9.98 2.71 -21.46
N ALA A 78 9.18 2.26 -20.48
CA ALA A 78 8.50 3.17 -19.58
C ALA A 78 9.51 3.92 -18.69
N SER A 79 9.32 5.24 -18.56
CA SER A 79 10.16 6.11 -17.72
C SER A 79 9.65 6.18 -16.28
N THR A 80 8.37 5.90 -16.06
CA THR A 80 7.72 5.91 -14.75
C THR A 80 7.05 4.57 -14.49
N ASP A 81 6.75 4.30 -13.22
CA ASP A 81 6.16 3.05 -12.76
C ASP A 81 4.89 2.66 -13.52
N PRO A 82 4.93 1.60 -14.35
CA PRO A 82 3.77 1.12 -15.10
C PRO A 82 2.73 0.42 -14.21
N SER A 83 3.11 0.01 -12.99
CA SER A 83 2.19 -0.57 -12.00
C SER A 83 1.38 0.49 -11.24
N LYS A 84 1.75 1.79 -11.40
CA LYS A 84 1.04 2.90 -10.74
C LYS A 84 0.98 2.78 -9.21
N GLY A 85 2.06 2.34 -8.61
CA GLY A 85 2.17 2.16 -7.16
C GLY A 85 1.77 0.78 -6.66
N LEU A 86 1.16 -0.07 -7.49
CA LEU A 86 0.69 -1.38 -7.03
C LEU A 86 1.83 -2.31 -6.59
N TYR A 87 3.04 -2.17 -7.15
CA TYR A 87 4.20 -2.93 -6.72
C TYR A 87 4.65 -2.59 -5.28
N PHE A 88 4.52 -1.33 -4.87
CA PHE A 88 4.76 -0.92 -3.47
C PHE A 88 3.78 -1.62 -2.53
N VAL A 89 2.52 -1.73 -2.95
CA VAL A 89 1.46 -2.40 -2.17
C VAL A 89 1.75 -3.89 -2.04
N GLU A 90 2.08 -4.57 -3.15
CA GLU A 90 2.50 -5.99 -3.15
C GLU A 90 3.66 -6.22 -2.19
N PHE A 91 4.71 -5.39 -2.28
CA PHE A 91 5.89 -5.53 -1.43
C PHE A 91 5.56 -5.40 0.06
N VAL A 92 4.80 -4.38 0.44
CA VAL A 92 4.42 -4.16 1.84
C VAL A 92 3.49 -5.26 2.33
N ALA A 93 2.47 -5.63 1.55
CA ALA A 93 1.55 -6.71 1.88
C ALA A 93 2.28 -8.04 2.16
N ASP A 94 3.20 -8.42 1.27
CA ASP A 94 3.98 -9.65 1.41
C ASP A 94 4.85 -9.64 2.67
N ASN A 95 5.47 -8.48 3.01
CA ASN A 95 6.34 -8.40 4.19
C ASN A 95 5.57 -8.33 5.50
N VAL A 96 4.41 -7.71 5.55
CA VAL A 96 3.58 -7.64 6.76
C VAL A 96 3.13 -9.03 7.21
N VAL A 97 2.88 -9.97 6.30
CA VAL A 97 2.43 -11.34 6.63
C VAL A 97 3.50 -12.41 6.46
N LYS A 98 4.76 -12.01 6.26
CA LYS A 98 5.87 -12.93 5.95
C LYS A 98 6.22 -13.87 7.09
N ASP A 99 6.02 -13.46 8.34
CA ASP A 99 6.36 -14.25 9.48
C ASP A 99 5.38 -15.42 9.67
N LYS A 100 5.89 -16.63 9.44
CA LYS A 100 5.11 -17.89 9.59
C LYS A 100 4.79 -18.24 11.04
N GLU A 101 5.51 -17.67 12.01
CA GLU A 101 5.29 -17.93 13.44
C GLU A 101 4.05 -17.21 13.94
N ASN A 102 3.62 -16.15 13.25
CA ASN A 102 2.48 -15.30 13.64
C ASN A 102 1.15 -15.70 12.98
N LYS A 103 0.90 -17.01 12.84
CA LYS A 103 -0.37 -17.53 12.29
C LYS A 103 -1.60 -17.02 13.01
N ASP A 104 -1.48 -16.73 14.30
CA ASP A 104 -2.63 -16.26 15.10
C ASP A 104 -2.99 -14.80 14.77
N ARG A 105 -2.03 -13.96 14.39
CA ARG A 105 -2.30 -12.61 13.90
C ARG A 105 -3.04 -12.62 12.57
N ILE A 106 -2.62 -13.47 11.63
CA ILE A 106 -3.31 -13.65 10.33
C ILE A 106 -4.74 -14.15 10.57
N LYS A 107 -4.97 -15.03 11.55
CA LYS A 107 -6.31 -15.47 11.94
C LYS A 107 -7.16 -14.35 12.53
N GLN A 108 -6.56 -13.44 13.30
CA GLN A 108 -7.24 -12.26 13.85
C GLN A 108 -7.60 -11.21 12.79
N GLY A 109 -6.97 -11.30 11.62
CA GLY A 109 -7.14 -10.40 10.48
C GLY A 109 -6.06 -9.34 10.42
N VAL A 110 -5.40 -9.26 9.26
CA VAL A 110 -4.45 -8.18 8.91
C VAL A 110 -5.02 -7.50 7.68
N ARG A 111 -5.31 -6.21 7.79
CA ARG A 111 -5.97 -5.44 6.73
C ARG A 111 -5.03 -4.41 6.13
N LEU A 112 -5.02 -4.33 4.80
CA LEU A 112 -4.33 -3.28 4.06
C LEU A 112 -5.36 -2.45 3.29
N ILE A 113 -5.27 -1.13 3.45
CA ILE A 113 -6.09 -0.15 2.76
C ILE A 113 -5.17 0.76 1.97
N THR A 114 -5.37 0.87 0.67
CA THR A 114 -4.50 1.66 -0.19
C THR A 114 -5.27 2.54 -1.16
N LEU A 115 -4.77 3.76 -1.36
CA LEU A 115 -5.23 4.63 -2.45
C LEU A 115 -4.39 4.34 -3.69
N LEU A 116 -5.05 4.13 -4.82
CA LEU A 116 -4.41 3.84 -6.10
C LEU A 116 -5.20 4.50 -7.25
N PRO A 117 -4.59 4.74 -8.42
CA PRO A 117 -5.35 5.10 -9.60
C PRO A 117 -6.37 4.01 -9.96
N MET A 118 -7.56 4.40 -10.42
CA MET A 118 -8.65 3.50 -10.77
C MET A 118 -8.22 2.38 -11.74
N GLN A 119 -7.27 2.64 -12.62
CA GLN A 119 -6.73 1.62 -13.51
C GLN A 119 -6.16 0.40 -12.79
N CYS A 120 -5.69 0.53 -11.54
CA CYS A 120 -5.22 -0.60 -10.74
C CYS A 120 -6.37 -1.55 -10.36
N ALA A 121 -7.58 -1.02 -10.19
CA ALA A 121 -8.76 -1.84 -9.95
C ALA A 121 -9.26 -2.52 -11.23
N ILE A 122 -9.35 -1.81 -12.36
CA ILE A 122 -10.04 -2.29 -13.56
C ILE A 122 -9.18 -3.05 -14.57
N LYS A 123 -7.86 -2.76 -14.68
CA LYS A 123 -6.98 -3.47 -15.62
C LYS A 123 -6.78 -4.92 -15.22
N THR A 124 -6.85 -5.82 -16.21
CA THR A 124 -6.66 -7.26 -16.03
C THR A 124 -5.43 -7.81 -16.74
N ASP A 125 -4.72 -6.98 -17.48
CA ASP A 125 -3.56 -7.33 -18.31
C ASP A 125 -2.31 -6.55 -17.95
N GLY A 126 -1.17 -6.94 -18.52
CA GLY A 126 0.14 -6.32 -18.34
C GLY A 126 0.60 -6.35 -16.88
N ILE A 127 1.55 -5.48 -16.55
CA ILE A 127 2.19 -5.45 -15.22
C ILE A 127 1.16 -5.31 -14.08
N ILE A 128 0.11 -4.50 -14.26
CA ILE A 128 -0.95 -4.35 -13.26
C ILE A 128 -1.71 -5.66 -13.06
N GLY A 129 -2.10 -6.32 -14.17
CA GLY A 129 -2.80 -7.61 -14.11
C GLY A 129 -1.96 -8.67 -13.43
N ASP A 130 -0.68 -8.78 -13.80
CA ASP A 130 0.26 -9.76 -13.24
C ASP A 130 0.44 -9.56 -11.72
N ILE A 131 0.60 -8.32 -11.26
CA ILE A 131 0.74 -8.03 -9.82
C ILE A 131 -0.56 -8.36 -9.08
N LYS A 132 -1.72 -7.95 -9.62
CA LYS A 132 -3.02 -8.29 -8.99
C LYS A 132 -3.21 -9.80 -8.86
N GLN A 133 -2.88 -10.55 -9.90
CA GLN A 133 -2.97 -12.01 -9.85
C GLN A 133 -2.12 -12.57 -8.70
N ARG A 134 -0.84 -12.18 -8.62
CA ARG A 134 0.05 -12.63 -7.53
C ARG A 134 -0.45 -12.22 -6.14
N MET A 135 -1.00 -11.01 -6.03
CA MET A 135 -1.59 -10.54 -4.76
C MET A 135 -2.82 -11.38 -4.39
N MET A 136 -3.71 -11.69 -5.33
CA MET A 136 -4.91 -12.49 -5.07
C MET A 136 -4.59 -13.97 -4.79
N GLU A 137 -3.45 -14.49 -5.24
CA GLU A 137 -2.96 -15.81 -4.84
C GLU A 137 -2.58 -15.90 -3.35
N LYS A 138 -2.36 -14.75 -2.69
CA LYS A 138 -1.87 -14.65 -1.31
C LYS A 138 -2.83 -13.89 -0.38
N HIS A 139 -3.62 -12.97 -0.92
CA HIS A 139 -4.46 -12.03 -0.19
C HIS A 139 -5.85 -11.96 -0.79
N THR A 140 -6.86 -11.64 0.02
CA THR A 140 -8.23 -11.45 -0.44
C THR A 140 -8.48 -9.98 -0.74
N LEU A 141 -8.92 -9.64 -1.95
CA LEU A 141 -9.46 -8.32 -2.27
C LEU A 141 -10.89 -8.25 -1.74
N ASP A 142 -11.07 -7.54 -0.63
CA ASP A 142 -12.34 -7.44 0.10
C ASP A 142 -13.26 -6.36 -0.50
N ALA A 143 -12.71 -5.16 -0.75
CA ALA A 143 -13.50 -4.07 -1.30
C ALA A 143 -12.71 -3.14 -2.22
N VAL A 144 -13.43 -2.47 -3.13
CA VAL A 144 -12.93 -1.37 -3.95
C VAL A 144 -13.93 -0.22 -3.91
N PHE A 145 -13.44 0.98 -3.55
CA PHE A 145 -14.25 2.20 -3.54
C PHE A 145 -13.72 3.18 -4.58
N SER A 146 -14.56 3.63 -5.49
CA SER A 146 -14.24 4.73 -6.41
C SER A 146 -14.43 6.07 -5.71
N PHE A 147 -13.49 7.00 -5.90
CA PHE A 147 -13.59 8.36 -5.40
C PHE A 147 -13.99 9.36 -6.50
N PRO A 148 -14.51 10.54 -6.12
CA PRO A 148 -14.75 11.64 -7.05
C PRO A 148 -13.47 12.03 -7.81
N ILE A 149 -13.63 12.52 -9.04
CA ILE A 149 -12.51 12.88 -9.92
C ILE A 149 -11.66 14.04 -9.38
N ASP A 150 -12.23 14.86 -8.53
CA ASP A 150 -11.64 16.04 -7.92
C ASP A 150 -11.03 15.79 -6.53
N MET A 151 -11.00 14.54 -6.06
CA MET A 151 -10.47 14.19 -4.74
C MET A 151 -9.06 14.76 -4.48
N PHE A 152 -8.22 14.84 -5.51
CA PHE A 152 -6.86 15.36 -5.42
C PHE A 152 -6.69 16.76 -6.05
N TYR A 153 -7.79 17.46 -6.37
CA TYR A 153 -7.72 18.79 -6.94
C TYR A 153 -7.14 19.80 -5.92
N PRO A 154 -6.27 20.74 -6.32
CA PRO A 154 -5.76 20.96 -7.68
C PRO A 154 -4.47 20.16 -8.02
N GLY A 155 -4.00 19.27 -7.13
CA GLY A 155 -2.71 18.61 -7.25
C GLY A 155 -2.65 17.53 -8.35
N ALA A 156 -3.77 16.84 -8.60
CA ALA A 156 -3.86 15.81 -9.65
C ALA A 156 -5.28 15.64 -10.13
N SER A 157 -5.44 15.24 -11.40
CA SER A 157 -6.73 14.92 -12.03
C SER A 157 -6.95 13.42 -12.24
N ALA A 158 -6.24 12.57 -11.49
CA ALA A 158 -6.37 11.13 -11.63
C ALA A 158 -7.57 10.62 -10.84
N VAL A 159 -8.44 9.87 -11.51
CA VAL A 159 -9.49 9.12 -10.81
C VAL A 159 -8.84 8.07 -9.92
N ALA A 160 -9.06 8.19 -8.61
CA ALA A 160 -8.52 7.28 -7.61
C ALA A 160 -9.56 6.27 -7.12
N CYS A 161 -9.07 5.17 -6.60
CA CYS A 161 -9.86 4.22 -5.84
C CYS A 161 -9.15 3.86 -4.53
N CYS A 162 -9.94 3.43 -3.57
CA CYS A 162 -9.45 2.75 -2.38
C CYS A 162 -9.61 1.25 -2.59
N MET A 163 -8.53 0.50 -2.45
CA MET A 163 -8.57 -0.96 -2.47
C MET A 163 -8.29 -1.48 -1.05
N VAL A 164 -9.11 -2.43 -0.62
CA VAL A 164 -9.04 -3.04 0.71
C VAL A 164 -8.70 -4.51 0.55
N PHE A 165 -7.63 -4.95 1.20
CA PHE A 165 -7.18 -6.33 1.19
C PHE A 165 -7.18 -6.92 2.60
N ASP A 166 -7.66 -8.16 2.74
CA ASP A 166 -7.36 -9.02 3.88
C ASP A 166 -6.12 -9.83 3.55
N LEU A 167 -5.04 -9.60 4.31
CA LEU A 167 -3.73 -10.16 4.03
C LEU A 167 -3.56 -11.58 4.56
N GLY A 168 -2.74 -12.37 3.86
CA GLY A 168 -2.37 -13.73 4.27
C GLY A 168 -3.43 -14.80 4.02
N LYS A 169 -4.50 -14.47 3.28
CA LYS A 169 -5.56 -15.40 2.88
C LYS A 169 -5.74 -15.32 1.37
N PRO A 170 -5.51 -16.39 0.59
CA PRO A 170 -5.77 -16.39 -0.84
C PRO A 170 -7.23 -16.00 -1.14
N HIS A 171 -7.41 -15.25 -2.24
CA HIS A 171 -8.74 -14.83 -2.69
C HIS A 171 -9.55 -16.05 -3.17
N PRO A 172 -10.68 -16.39 -2.52
CA PRO A 172 -11.50 -17.52 -2.95
C PRO A 172 -12.15 -17.25 -4.31
N LYS A 173 -12.35 -18.29 -5.13
CA LYS A 173 -12.91 -18.17 -6.49
C LYS A 173 -14.34 -17.65 -6.52
N ASP A 174 -15.10 -17.91 -5.46
CA ASP A 174 -16.50 -17.54 -5.27
C ASP A 174 -16.68 -16.36 -4.30
N TYR A 175 -15.59 -15.66 -3.97
CA TYR A 175 -15.65 -14.49 -3.08
C TYR A 175 -16.22 -13.28 -3.81
N GLU A 176 -17.24 -12.67 -3.23
CA GLU A 176 -17.84 -11.44 -3.73
C GLU A 176 -17.10 -10.20 -3.19
N THR A 177 -16.22 -9.63 -3.99
CA THR A 177 -15.58 -8.34 -3.68
C THR A 177 -16.62 -7.23 -3.72
N PHE A 178 -16.69 -6.43 -2.67
CA PHE A 178 -17.58 -5.26 -2.65
C PHE A 178 -17.04 -4.14 -3.56
N PHE A 179 -17.90 -3.59 -4.43
CA PHE A 179 -17.59 -2.41 -5.26
C PHE A 179 -18.54 -1.28 -4.90
N GLY A 180 -17.97 -0.19 -4.38
CA GLY A 180 -18.69 1.03 -4.03
C GLY A 180 -18.20 2.25 -4.82
N TYR A 181 -19.06 3.26 -4.95
CA TYR A 181 -18.66 4.56 -5.47
C TYR A 181 -19.36 5.67 -4.67
N TYR A 182 -18.66 6.80 -4.55
CA TYR A 182 -19.25 8.00 -3.99
C TYR A 182 -20.10 8.71 -5.06
N ARG A 183 -21.31 9.08 -4.71
CA ARG A 183 -22.21 9.89 -5.53
C ARG A 183 -22.71 11.03 -4.67
N GLU A 184 -22.58 12.24 -5.18
CA GLU A 184 -23.30 13.37 -4.63
C GLU A 184 -24.76 13.24 -5.09
N ASP A 185 -25.71 13.32 -4.12
CA ASP A 185 -27.15 13.35 -4.38
C ASP A 185 -27.58 14.75 -4.83
#